data_2194959525e464f10c1e61953ae0d95a
#
_entry.id   2194959525e464f10c1e61953ae0d95a
#
_cell.length_a   1.000
_cell.length_b   1.000
_cell.length_c   1.000
_cell.angle_alpha   90.00
_cell.angle_beta   90.00
_cell.angle_gamma   90.00
#
_symmetry.space_group_name_H-M   'P 1'
#
loop_
_entity.id
_entity.type
_entity.pdbx_description
1 polymer ?
#
loop_
_entity_poly.entity_id
_entity_poly.type
_entity_poly.pdbx_seq_one_letter_code
_entity_poly.pdbx_strand_id
1 'polypeptide(L)'
;MPLTGYDDVYLGNPNLKKANTQIEFTQEQILEFVACRHDPVYFAKKYIKIVSLDEGLVNFDLYPFQEKLVKNFHENRFNICKMPRQTGKSTTCVSYLLHYAVFNDNVNIAILANKASTARDLLGRLQLAYENLPKWMQQGILAWNKGSLELENGSKILAASTSASAVRGGSYNVIFLDEFAFIPNHIADQFFASVYPTISSGQSTKVIIVSTPHGMNHFYRMWHDAEKGKNEYIPTDVHWSEVPGRDEKWRQQTIANTSEAQFKVEFECEFLGSVDTLIAPSKLRNLVYENPRTSNAGLDVYVEPEQKHDYLMTVDVARGVEKDYSAFVVVDISKFPHKVVAKYRNNEVKPMLFPNIIYDIAKSYNCLLYTSDAADEGLG
;
A
#
# COMPACT_ATOMS: atom_id res chain seq x y z
N MET A 1 33.37 -40.45 15.35
CA MET A 1 33.79 -40.03 14.01
C MET A 1 33.42 -38.60 13.85
N PRO A 2 34.33 -37.70 13.50
CA PRO A 2 33.92 -36.32 13.22
C PRO A 2 33.05 -36.36 11.96
N LEU A 3 31.79 -35.87 12.11
CA LEU A 3 30.85 -35.71 11.02
C LEU A 3 31.46 -34.79 9.96
N THR A 4 31.56 -35.28 8.73
CA THR A 4 32.03 -34.49 7.60
C THR A 4 31.10 -33.33 7.42
N GLY A 5 31.61 -32.10 7.32
CA GLY A 5 30.89 -30.79 7.38
C GLY A 5 29.79 -30.54 6.32
N TYR A 6 29.14 -31.55 5.79
CA TYR A 6 28.00 -31.50 4.87
C TYR A 6 26.67 -31.94 5.53
N ASP A 7 26.72 -32.61 6.68
CA ASP A 7 25.50 -33.16 7.32
C ASP A 7 24.62 -32.08 8.01
N ASP A 8 25.22 -30.95 8.36
CA ASP A 8 24.58 -29.87 9.15
C ASP A 8 24.07 -28.69 8.31
N VAL A 9 24.22 -28.80 6.98
CA VAL A 9 23.86 -27.72 6.06
C VAL A 9 22.70 -28.11 5.14
N TYR A 10 21.84 -27.14 4.84
CA TYR A 10 20.69 -27.37 3.98
C TYR A 10 21.12 -27.44 2.51
N LEU A 11 20.86 -28.59 1.85
CA LEU A 11 21.16 -28.85 0.45
C LEU A 11 22.63 -28.50 0.01
N GLY A 12 23.58 -28.65 0.92
CA GLY A 12 24.98 -28.34 0.67
C GLY A 12 25.36 -26.87 0.72
N ASN A 13 24.43 -25.96 1.06
CA ASN A 13 24.74 -24.55 1.23
C ASN A 13 25.39 -24.31 2.61
N PRO A 14 26.69 -23.92 2.67
CA PRO A 14 27.41 -23.74 3.94
C PRO A 14 26.83 -22.60 4.79
N ASN A 15 26.04 -21.72 4.22
CA ASN A 15 25.43 -20.57 4.95
C ASN A 15 24.07 -20.90 5.56
N LEU A 16 23.48 -22.06 5.27
CA LEU A 16 22.16 -22.44 5.75
C LEU A 16 22.24 -23.62 6.73
N LYS A 17 21.67 -23.45 7.93
CA LYS A 17 21.51 -24.53 8.90
C LYS A 17 20.40 -25.48 8.45
N LYS A 18 20.66 -26.77 8.44
CA LYS A 18 19.66 -27.81 8.21
C LYS A 18 18.77 -27.97 9.42
N ALA A 19 17.51 -28.32 9.23
CA ALA A 19 16.58 -28.63 10.31
C ALA A 19 17.08 -29.85 11.14
N ASN A 20 16.77 -29.82 12.44
CA ASN A 20 17.17 -30.82 13.44
C ASN A 20 18.70 -30.88 13.70
N THR A 21 19.46 -29.88 13.26
CA THR A 21 20.87 -29.75 13.64
C THR A 21 20.96 -29.22 15.06
N GLN A 22 21.53 -29.99 15.97
CA GLN A 22 21.75 -29.57 17.35
C GLN A 22 22.95 -28.63 17.41
N ILE A 23 22.78 -27.51 18.09
CA ILE A 23 23.84 -26.54 18.38
C ILE A 23 23.91 -26.36 19.90
N GLU A 24 25.08 -26.53 20.45
CA GLU A 24 25.36 -26.19 21.84
C GLU A 24 25.55 -24.66 21.94
N PHE A 25 24.74 -24.02 22.76
CA PHE A 25 24.84 -22.58 22.99
C PHE A 25 25.78 -22.28 24.13
N THR A 26 26.68 -21.33 23.95
CA THR A 26 27.38 -20.72 25.09
C THR A 26 26.43 -19.82 25.89
N GLN A 27 26.78 -19.56 27.15
CA GLN A 27 25.99 -18.65 27.99
C GLN A 27 25.89 -17.26 27.36
N GLU A 28 26.94 -16.76 26.72
CA GLU A 28 26.95 -15.49 26.02
C GLU A 28 25.96 -15.48 24.82
N GLN A 29 25.91 -16.56 24.04
CA GLN A 29 24.99 -16.71 22.94
C GLN A 29 23.52 -16.75 23.39
N ILE A 30 23.25 -17.38 24.54
CA ILE A 30 21.90 -17.38 25.13
C ILE A 30 21.47 -15.96 25.51
N LEU A 31 22.34 -15.21 26.21
CA LEU A 31 22.05 -13.81 26.58
C LEU A 31 21.86 -12.92 25.34
N GLU A 32 22.70 -13.12 24.35
CA GLU A 32 22.63 -12.40 23.09
C GLU A 32 21.34 -12.72 22.32
N PHE A 33 20.94 -13.99 22.26
CA PHE A 33 19.69 -14.42 21.64
C PHE A 33 18.47 -13.75 22.31
N VAL A 34 18.48 -13.71 23.64
CA VAL A 34 17.41 -13.05 24.42
C VAL A 34 17.39 -11.55 24.16
N ALA A 35 18.56 -10.89 24.12
CA ALA A 35 18.65 -9.46 23.80
C ALA A 35 18.10 -9.16 22.40
N CYS A 36 18.50 -9.93 21.39
CA CYS A 36 18.00 -9.81 20.04
C CYS A 36 16.50 -10.06 19.93
N ARG A 37 15.95 -11.03 20.65
CA ARG A 37 14.52 -11.34 20.68
C ARG A 37 13.68 -10.15 21.17
N HIS A 38 14.16 -9.44 22.18
CA HIS A 38 13.44 -8.32 22.81
C HIS A 38 13.63 -6.99 22.06
N ASP A 39 14.75 -6.82 21.37
CA ASP A 39 15.04 -5.58 20.65
C ASP A 39 15.32 -5.83 19.17
N PRO A 40 14.32 -5.66 18.28
CA PRO A 40 14.48 -5.83 16.85
C PRO A 40 15.41 -4.78 16.21
N VAL A 41 15.60 -3.61 16.83
CA VAL A 41 16.54 -2.59 16.36
C VAL A 41 17.98 -3.04 16.65
N TYR A 42 18.23 -3.55 17.86
CA TYR A 42 19.53 -4.11 18.22
C TYR A 42 19.91 -5.28 17.30
N PHE A 43 18.98 -6.21 17.08
CA PHE A 43 19.17 -7.32 16.15
C PHE A 43 19.52 -6.82 14.75
N ALA A 44 18.76 -5.85 14.22
CA ALA A 44 18.99 -5.33 12.87
C ALA A 44 20.38 -4.70 12.71
N LYS A 45 20.79 -3.84 13.65
CA LYS A 45 22.11 -3.18 13.62
C LYS A 45 23.27 -4.15 13.72
N LYS A 46 23.13 -5.21 14.51
CA LYS A 46 24.23 -6.10 14.81
C LYS A 46 24.38 -7.26 13.82
N TYR A 47 23.27 -7.77 13.29
CA TYR A 47 23.26 -9.02 12.55
C TYR A 47 22.78 -8.91 11.11
N ILE A 48 21.99 -7.88 10.78
CA ILE A 48 21.49 -7.76 9.41
C ILE A 48 22.56 -7.17 8.51
N LYS A 49 22.77 -7.85 7.39
CA LYS A 49 23.59 -7.34 6.28
C LYS A 49 22.73 -7.07 5.07
N ILE A 50 23.08 -6.02 4.34
CA ILE A 50 22.42 -5.54 3.15
C ILE A 50 23.42 -5.35 2.02
N VAL A 51 22.93 -5.35 0.78
CA VAL A 51 23.75 -5.01 -0.39
C VAL A 51 23.65 -3.51 -0.63
N SER A 52 24.75 -2.80 -0.40
CA SER A 52 24.94 -1.42 -0.85
C SER A 52 25.36 -1.41 -2.32
N LEU A 53 24.93 -0.41 -3.09
CA LEU A 53 25.33 -0.26 -4.49
C LEU A 53 26.82 0.07 -4.63
N ASP A 54 27.38 0.79 -3.66
CA ASP A 54 28.76 1.31 -3.73
C ASP A 54 29.76 0.40 -2.99
N GLU A 55 29.34 -0.26 -1.91
CA GLU A 55 30.22 -0.97 -0.99
C GLU A 55 30.01 -2.50 -0.95
N GLY A 56 29.01 -3.01 -1.68
CA GLY A 56 28.66 -4.43 -1.68
C GLY A 56 27.93 -4.85 -0.40
N LEU A 57 28.34 -5.96 0.24
CA LEU A 57 27.68 -6.48 1.43
C LEU A 57 28.18 -5.75 2.69
N VAL A 58 27.29 -4.95 3.32
CA VAL A 58 27.57 -4.13 4.50
C VAL A 58 26.61 -4.43 5.64
N ASN A 59 26.95 -4.02 6.85
CA ASN A 59 26.01 -4.05 7.98
C ASN A 59 24.87 -3.04 7.76
N PHE A 60 23.70 -3.35 8.28
CA PHE A 60 22.55 -2.46 8.17
C PHE A 60 22.56 -1.41 9.30
N ASP A 61 23.27 -0.32 9.07
CA ASP A 61 23.25 0.84 9.97
C ASP A 61 21.95 1.62 9.73
N LEU A 62 20.97 1.38 10.62
CA LEU A 62 19.65 2.02 10.51
C LEU A 62 19.75 3.53 10.75
N TYR A 63 19.11 4.28 9.88
CA TYR A 63 18.85 5.70 10.13
C TYR A 63 17.82 5.89 11.26
N PRO A 64 17.80 7.05 11.95
CA PRO A 64 16.86 7.27 13.05
C PRO A 64 15.40 7.02 12.72
N PHE A 65 14.95 7.40 11.50
CA PHE A 65 13.59 7.12 11.06
C PHE A 65 13.33 5.62 10.82
N GLN A 66 14.34 4.85 10.40
CA GLN A 66 14.23 3.39 10.22
C GLN A 66 14.14 2.68 11.57
N GLU A 67 14.88 3.14 12.58
CA GLU A 67 14.74 2.64 13.95
C GLU A 67 13.34 2.88 14.49
N LYS A 68 12.80 4.09 14.28
CA LYS A 68 11.41 4.43 14.65
C LYS A 68 10.40 3.52 13.96
N LEU A 69 10.61 3.22 12.66
CA LEU A 69 9.75 2.29 11.92
C LEU A 69 9.76 0.89 12.53
N VAL A 70 10.96 0.33 12.79
CA VAL A 70 11.10 -1.00 13.40
C VAL A 70 10.42 -1.07 14.77
N LYS A 71 10.57 -0.03 15.61
CA LYS A 71 9.87 0.08 16.90
C LYS A 71 8.36 0.13 16.71
N ASN A 72 7.87 0.97 15.79
CA ASN A 72 6.43 1.06 15.51
C ASN A 72 5.85 -0.29 15.04
N PHE A 73 6.56 -1.03 14.18
CA PHE A 73 6.14 -2.37 13.74
C PHE A 73 6.10 -3.37 14.90
N HIS A 74 7.02 -3.25 15.83
CA HIS A 74 7.09 -4.13 16.99
C HIS A 74 5.99 -3.85 18.01
N GLU A 75 5.74 -2.60 18.32
CA GLU A 75 4.82 -2.15 19.37
C GLU A 75 3.36 -2.13 18.89
N ASN A 76 3.11 -1.79 17.62
CA ASN A 76 1.77 -1.57 17.13
C ASN A 76 1.30 -2.70 16.20
N ARG A 77 0.00 -2.95 16.22
CA ARG A 77 -0.67 -3.95 15.40
C ARG A 77 -0.84 -3.52 13.96
N PHE A 78 -1.23 -2.27 13.73
CA PHE A 78 -1.50 -1.71 12.42
C PHE A 78 -0.59 -0.53 12.14
N ASN A 79 0.14 -0.58 11.02
CA ASN A 79 1.08 0.46 10.61
C ASN A 79 0.83 0.84 9.15
N ILE A 80 0.77 2.14 8.87
CA ILE A 80 0.72 2.68 7.52
C ILE A 80 1.84 3.70 7.35
N CYS A 81 2.73 3.48 6.36
CA CYS A 81 3.94 4.27 6.20
C CYS A 81 3.96 4.93 4.81
N LYS A 82 4.00 6.24 4.81
CA LYS A 82 4.16 7.06 3.61
C LYS A 82 5.62 7.49 3.51
N MET A 83 6.34 6.99 2.51
CA MET A 83 7.79 7.12 2.45
C MET A 83 8.30 7.41 1.04
N PRO A 84 9.33 8.28 0.90
CA PRO A 84 9.96 8.56 -0.37
C PRO A 84 10.64 7.34 -1.00
N ARG A 85 10.94 7.45 -2.27
CA ARG A 85 11.78 6.45 -2.94
C ARG A 85 13.19 6.43 -2.36
N GLN A 86 13.82 5.23 -2.40
CA GLN A 86 15.21 5.01 -1.99
C GLN A 86 15.52 5.44 -0.55
N THR A 87 14.57 5.25 0.36
CA THR A 87 14.75 5.46 1.81
C THR A 87 15.07 4.16 2.57
N GLY A 88 15.27 3.05 1.85
CA GLY A 88 15.46 1.74 2.46
C GLY A 88 14.20 1.15 3.09
N LYS A 89 12.99 1.67 2.75
CA LYS A 89 11.71 1.22 3.31
C LYS A 89 11.53 -0.29 3.29
N SER A 90 11.68 -0.91 2.11
CA SER A 90 11.48 -2.36 1.95
C SER A 90 12.53 -3.17 2.70
N THR A 91 13.77 -2.70 2.76
CA THR A 91 14.86 -3.34 3.51
C THR A 91 14.60 -3.29 5.02
N THR A 92 14.13 -2.16 5.54
CA THR A 92 13.74 -2.00 6.96
C THR A 92 12.60 -2.96 7.33
N CYS A 93 11.57 -3.06 6.47
CA CYS A 93 10.47 -4.00 6.68
C CYS A 93 10.94 -5.44 6.66
N VAL A 94 11.74 -5.83 5.67
CA VAL A 94 12.30 -7.19 5.55
C VAL A 94 13.14 -7.58 6.77
N SER A 95 13.94 -6.65 7.29
CA SER A 95 14.72 -6.85 8.52
C SER A 95 13.81 -7.18 9.72
N TYR A 96 12.72 -6.43 9.89
CA TYR A 96 11.74 -6.70 10.93
C TYR A 96 11.01 -8.04 10.73
N LEU A 97 10.62 -8.38 9.50
CA LEU A 97 9.96 -9.65 9.20
C LEU A 97 10.87 -10.85 9.49
N LEU A 98 12.17 -10.72 9.19
CA LEU A 98 13.15 -11.74 9.54
C LEU A 98 13.27 -11.91 11.04
N HIS A 99 13.42 -10.81 11.80
CA HIS A 99 13.39 -10.84 13.25
C HIS A 99 12.16 -11.59 13.78
N TYR A 100 10.97 -11.22 13.26
CA TYR A 100 9.71 -11.82 13.71
C TYR A 100 9.64 -13.32 13.44
N ALA A 101 10.15 -13.78 12.30
CA ALA A 101 10.18 -15.20 11.94
C ALA A 101 11.18 -16.02 12.75
N VAL A 102 12.34 -15.44 13.08
CA VAL A 102 13.42 -16.14 13.80
C VAL A 102 13.11 -16.29 15.28
N PHE A 103 12.52 -15.26 15.90
CA PHE A 103 12.34 -15.20 17.36
C PHE A 103 10.93 -15.53 17.85
N ASN A 104 9.99 -15.88 16.97
CA ASN A 104 8.65 -16.37 17.34
C ASN A 104 8.38 -17.71 16.68
N ASP A 105 7.70 -18.60 17.40
CA ASP A 105 7.38 -19.92 16.92
C ASP A 105 6.02 -19.95 16.20
N ASN A 106 5.90 -20.82 15.19
CA ASN A 106 4.65 -21.09 14.48
C ASN A 106 3.98 -19.86 13.87
N VAL A 107 4.78 -18.91 13.35
CA VAL A 107 4.25 -17.69 12.74
C VAL A 107 4.18 -17.78 11.22
N ASN A 108 3.08 -17.31 10.67
CA ASN A 108 2.86 -17.19 9.24
C ASN A 108 2.97 -15.71 8.82
N ILE A 109 3.83 -15.43 7.84
CA ILE A 109 4.09 -14.09 7.32
C ILE A 109 3.75 -14.06 5.83
N ALA A 110 2.93 -13.10 5.39
CA ALA A 110 2.67 -12.82 3.99
C ALA A 110 3.41 -11.55 3.55
N ILE A 111 4.29 -11.67 2.55
CA ILE A 111 4.91 -10.55 1.85
C ILE A 111 4.15 -10.33 0.55
N LEU A 112 3.45 -9.22 0.44
CA LEU A 112 2.59 -8.89 -0.69
C LEU A 112 3.06 -7.61 -1.37
N ALA A 113 3.09 -7.61 -2.69
CA ALA A 113 3.43 -6.44 -3.49
C ALA A 113 2.52 -6.34 -4.71
N ASN A 114 2.58 -5.23 -5.44
CA ASN A 114 1.81 -5.02 -6.66
C ASN A 114 2.09 -6.08 -7.75
N LYS A 115 3.32 -6.66 -7.75
CA LYS A 115 3.73 -7.74 -8.67
C LYS A 115 4.38 -8.88 -7.90
N ALA A 116 4.15 -10.11 -8.36
CA ALA A 116 4.76 -11.31 -7.76
C ALA A 116 6.30 -11.31 -7.84
N SER A 117 6.89 -10.69 -8.88
CA SER A 117 8.35 -10.52 -8.98
C SER A 117 8.87 -9.65 -7.84
N THR A 118 8.23 -8.52 -7.57
CA THR A 118 8.61 -7.61 -6.46
C THR A 118 8.52 -8.31 -5.10
N ALA A 119 7.46 -9.06 -4.85
CA ALA A 119 7.32 -9.83 -3.61
C ALA A 119 8.44 -10.88 -3.45
N ARG A 120 8.80 -11.56 -4.55
CA ARG A 120 9.92 -12.53 -4.56
C ARG A 120 11.27 -11.87 -4.35
N ASP A 121 11.49 -10.67 -4.89
CA ASP A 121 12.70 -9.89 -4.65
C ASP A 121 12.84 -9.49 -3.18
N LEU A 122 11.73 -9.14 -2.51
CA LEU A 122 11.71 -8.88 -1.07
C LEU A 122 12.06 -10.13 -0.25
N LEU A 123 11.48 -11.28 -0.62
CA LEU A 123 11.83 -12.55 0.01
C LEU A 123 13.30 -12.90 -0.24
N GLY A 124 13.83 -12.64 -1.42
CA GLY A 124 15.25 -12.84 -1.73
C GLY A 124 16.19 -11.99 -0.85
N ARG A 125 15.81 -10.75 -0.55
CA ARG A 125 16.55 -9.90 0.40
C ARG A 125 16.50 -10.47 1.82
N LEU A 126 15.34 -10.97 2.25
CA LEU A 126 15.18 -11.65 3.54
C LEU A 126 16.06 -12.90 3.60
N GLN A 127 16.07 -13.70 2.55
CA GLN A 127 16.90 -14.88 2.44
C GLN A 127 18.40 -14.54 2.51
N LEU A 128 18.84 -13.49 1.83
CA LEU A 128 20.22 -13.02 1.91
C LEU A 128 20.59 -12.58 3.33
N ALA A 129 19.72 -11.83 3.99
CA ALA A 129 19.94 -11.42 5.37
C ALA A 129 20.01 -12.63 6.30
N TYR A 130 19.14 -13.62 6.12
CA TYR A 130 19.15 -14.87 6.87
C TYR A 130 20.44 -15.69 6.68
N GLU A 131 20.95 -15.82 5.45
CA GLU A 131 22.22 -16.53 5.15
C GLU A 131 23.42 -15.91 5.86
N ASN A 132 23.35 -14.62 6.19
CA ASN A 132 24.41 -13.89 6.90
C ASN A 132 24.29 -13.95 8.41
N LEU A 133 23.22 -14.53 8.98
CA LEU A 133 23.11 -14.74 10.41
C LEU A 133 24.10 -15.82 10.88
N PRO A 134 24.69 -15.68 12.08
CA PRO A 134 25.50 -16.74 12.64
C PRO A 134 24.67 -18.02 12.82
N LYS A 135 25.28 -19.19 12.60
CA LYS A 135 24.60 -20.48 12.64
C LYS A 135 23.82 -20.76 13.91
N TRP A 136 24.36 -20.33 15.05
CA TRP A 136 23.69 -20.51 16.33
C TRP A 136 22.39 -19.69 16.48
N MET A 137 22.23 -18.66 15.67
CA MET A 137 21.00 -17.82 15.65
C MET A 137 19.99 -18.30 14.60
N GLN A 138 20.44 -19.05 13.60
CA GLN A 138 19.56 -19.55 12.55
C GLN A 138 18.65 -20.66 13.10
N GLN A 139 17.36 -20.57 12.77
CA GLN A 139 16.45 -21.71 12.81
C GLN A 139 16.80 -22.66 11.66
N GLY A 140 16.62 -23.96 11.79
CA GLY A 140 16.90 -24.89 10.70
C GLY A 140 15.92 -24.70 9.53
N ILE A 141 16.39 -24.95 8.31
CA ILE A 141 15.58 -24.77 7.11
C ILE A 141 14.83 -26.06 6.78
N LEU A 142 13.49 -25.95 6.63
CA LEU A 142 12.63 -27.03 6.10
C LEU A 142 12.35 -26.84 4.61
N ALA A 143 12.09 -25.61 4.15
CA ALA A 143 11.91 -25.29 2.75
C ALA A 143 12.53 -23.93 2.40
N TRP A 144 13.20 -23.85 1.25
CA TRP A 144 13.89 -22.67 0.76
C TRP A 144 13.61 -22.50 -0.73
N ASN A 145 12.59 -21.70 -1.05
CA ASN A 145 12.12 -21.51 -2.41
C ASN A 145 12.11 -20.03 -2.80
N LYS A 146 12.01 -19.73 -4.08
CA LYS A 146 11.89 -18.33 -4.58
C LYS A 146 10.62 -17.61 -4.12
N GLY A 147 9.58 -18.34 -3.71
CA GLY A 147 8.30 -17.77 -3.29
C GLY A 147 7.92 -18.11 -1.85
N SER A 148 8.67 -18.96 -1.16
CA SER A 148 8.38 -19.38 0.22
C SER A 148 9.62 -19.81 0.99
N LEU A 149 9.57 -19.62 2.29
CA LEU A 149 10.56 -20.05 3.26
C LEU A 149 9.84 -20.72 4.43
N GLU A 150 10.33 -21.91 4.87
CA GLU A 150 9.82 -22.58 6.08
C GLU A 150 10.99 -22.91 7.01
N LEU A 151 10.81 -22.58 8.28
CA LEU A 151 11.78 -22.75 9.35
C LEU A 151 11.36 -23.87 10.31
N GLU A 152 12.34 -24.50 10.98
CA GLU A 152 12.09 -25.60 11.93
C GLU A 152 11.27 -25.20 13.15
N ASN A 153 11.27 -23.89 13.55
CA ASN A 153 10.39 -23.37 14.59
C ASN A 153 8.91 -23.26 14.14
N GLY A 154 8.55 -23.82 12.99
CA GLY A 154 7.19 -23.78 12.43
C GLY A 154 6.82 -22.50 11.70
N SER A 155 7.73 -21.52 11.65
CA SER A 155 7.46 -20.23 10.99
C SER A 155 7.55 -20.36 9.47
N LYS A 156 6.60 -19.70 8.78
CA LYS A 156 6.48 -19.73 7.31
C LYS A 156 6.37 -18.33 6.75
N ILE A 157 7.05 -18.10 5.64
CA ILE A 157 6.99 -16.82 4.91
C ILE A 157 6.57 -17.11 3.48
N LEU A 158 5.52 -16.45 3.01
CA LEU A 158 5.00 -16.54 1.64
C LEU A 158 5.17 -15.19 0.94
N ALA A 159 5.65 -15.20 -0.31
CA ALA A 159 5.74 -14.02 -1.16
C ALA A 159 4.81 -14.17 -2.37
N ALA A 160 3.85 -13.25 -2.53
CA ALA A 160 2.85 -13.27 -3.58
C ALA A 160 2.48 -11.86 -4.06
N SER A 161 1.81 -11.77 -5.23
CA SER A 161 1.17 -10.51 -5.63
C SER A 161 -0.08 -10.25 -4.79
N THR A 162 -0.35 -8.98 -4.50
CA THR A 162 -1.59 -8.58 -3.82
C THR A 162 -2.79 -8.87 -4.72
N SER A 163 -3.65 -9.77 -4.29
CA SER A 163 -4.90 -10.13 -4.98
C SER A 163 -5.95 -10.56 -3.95
N ALA A 164 -7.20 -10.57 -4.34
CA ALA A 164 -8.31 -11.00 -3.48
C ALA A 164 -8.14 -12.42 -2.92
N SER A 165 -7.34 -13.27 -3.56
CA SER A 165 -7.10 -14.66 -3.17
C SER A 165 -5.73 -14.92 -2.54
N ALA A 166 -4.82 -13.93 -2.53
CA ALA A 166 -3.41 -14.12 -2.14
C ALA A 166 -3.22 -14.71 -0.74
N VAL A 167 -4.09 -14.33 0.19
CA VAL A 167 -4.05 -14.77 1.61
C VAL A 167 -5.37 -15.42 2.06
N ARG A 168 -6.26 -15.73 1.10
CA ARG A 168 -7.57 -16.32 1.39
C ARG A 168 -7.42 -17.75 1.90
N GLY A 169 -8.03 -18.04 3.03
CA GLY A 169 -8.00 -19.38 3.64
C GLY A 169 -6.75 -19.67 4.48
N GLY A 170 -5.79 -18.75 4.55
CA GLY A 170 -4.64 -18.82 5.45
C GLY A 170 -4.85 -17.98 6.72
N SER A 171 -4.22 -18.38 7.81
CA SER A 171 -4.10 -17.56 9.03
C SER A 171 -2.70 -16.95 9.06
N TYR A 172 -2.60 -15.63 9.17
CA TYR A 172 -1.34 -14.92 9.15
C TYR A 172 -1.14 -14.09 10.43
N ASN A 173 0.07 -14.14 10.96
CA ASN A 173 0.48 -13.32 12.10
C ASN A 173 0.97 -11.95 11.64
N VAL A 174 1.57 -11.87 10.44
CA VAL A 174 1.99 -10.60 9.83
C VAL A 174 1.61 -10.58 8.35
N ILE A 175 0.98 -9.49 7.93
CA ILE A 175 0.71 -9.18 6.53
C ILE A 175 1.46 -7.90 6.18
N PHE A 176 2.44 -8.02 5.31
CA PHE A 176 3.22 -6.89 4.81
C PHE A 176 2.82 -6.57 3.37
N LEU A 177 2.41 -5.33 3.13
CA LEU A 177 1.98 -4.80 1.84
C LEU A 177 2.96 -3.73 1.38
N ASP A 178 3.80 -4.07 0.39
CA ASP A 178 4.75 -3.14 -0.23
C ASP A 178 4.15 -2.51 -1.48
N GLU A 179 4.47 -1.24 -1.70
CA GLU A 179 4.00 -0.41 -2.82
C GLU A 179 2.46 -0.44 -2.98
N PHE A 180 1.74 -0.38 -1.85
CA PHE A 180 0.30 -0.55 -1.81
C PHE A 180 -0.46 0.52 -2.60
N ALA A 181 0.05 1.75 -2.71
CA ALA A 181 -0.56 2.81 -3.52
C ALA A 181 -0.61 2.48 -5.02
N PHE A 182 0.17 1.51 -5.51
CA PHE A 182 0.19 1.11 -6.93
C PHE A 182 -0.78 -0.03 -7.24
N ILE A 183 -1.57 -0.46 -6.27
CA ILE A 183 -2.60 -1.49 -6.46
C ILE A 183 -3.89 -0.82 -6.91
N PRO A 184 -4.55 -1.30 -7.99
CA PRO A 184 -5.84 -0.78 -8.44
C PRO A 184 -6.88 -0.80 -7.32
N ASN A 185 -7.71 0.24 -7.22
CA ASN A 185 -8.69 0.38 -6.13
C ASN A 185 -9.60 -0.83 -5.97
N HIS A 186 -10.12 -1.38 -7.07
CA HIS A 186 -11.00 -2.55 -7.02
C HIS A 186 -10.30 -3.81 -6.47
N ILE A 187 -8.99 -3.98 -6.73
CA ILE A 187 -8.18 -5.07 -6.14
C ILE A 187 -7.98 -4.83 -4.64
N ALA A 188 -7.66 -3.59 -4.25
CA ALA A 188 -7.46 -3.22 -2.85
C ALA A 188 -8.74 -3.42 -2.03
N ASP A 189 -9.90 -2.99 -2.54
CA ASP A 189 -11.20 -3.16 -1.88
C ASP A 189 -11.54 -4.66 -1.72
N GLN A 190 -11.38 -5.47 -2.77
CA GLN A 190 -11.60 -6.92 -2.72
C GLN A 190 -10.61 -7.63 -1.79
N PHE A 191 -9.35 -7.19 -1.77
CA PHE A 191 -8.33 -7.73 -0.88
C PHE A 191 -8.73 -7.52 0.58
N PHE A 192 -9.03 -6.29 0.99
CA PHE A 192 -9.42 -6.01 2.37
C PHE A 192 -10.73 -6.73 2.77
N ALA A 193 -11.72 -6.78 1.89
CA ALA A 193 -12.95 -7.53 2.14
C ALA A 193 -12.68 -9.03 2.39
N SER A 194 -11.71 -9.62 1.69
CA SER A 194 -11.37 -11.04 1.84
C SER A 194 -10.42 -11.33 3.01
N VAL A 195 -9.58 -10.37 3.39
CA VAL A 195 -8.52 -10.55 4.41
C VAL A 195 -8.96 -10.05 5.78
N TYR A 196 -9.85 -9.08 5.84
CA TYR A 196 -10.32 -8.50 7.10
C TYR A 196 -10.87 -9.52 8.10
N PRO A 197 -11.65 -10.55 7.71
CA PRO A 197 -12.06 -11.61 8.65
C PRO A 197 -10.88 -12.34 9.29
N THR A 198 -9.80 -12.57 8.54
CA THR A 198 -8.57 -13.20 9.07
C THR A 198 -7.84 -12.28 10.04
N ILE A 199 -7.76 -10.98 9.73
CA ILE A 199 -7.15 -9.96 10.60
C ILE A 199 -7.95 -9.78 11.88
N SER A 200 -9.28 -9.75 11.78
CA SER A 200 -10.18 -9.51 12.91
C SER A 200 -10.29 -10.71 13.86
N SER A 201 -10.08 -11.94 13.37
CA SER A 201 -10.11 -13.15 14.19
C SER A 201 -8.91 -13.29 15.13
N GLY A 202 -7.76 -12.66 14.79
CA GLY A 202 -6.54 -12.69 15.58
C GLY A 202 -6.34 -11.40 16.37
N GLN A 203 -6.11 -11.49 17.68
CA GLN A 203 -5.78 -10.31 18.50
C GLN A 203 -4.36 -9.77 18.27
N SER A 204 -3.47 -10.59 17.73
CA SER A 204 -2.04 -10.28 17.54
C SER A 204 -1.62 -10.11 16.08
N THR A 205 -2.51 -10.29 15.11
CA THR A 205 -2.19 -10.13 13.68
C THR A 205 -1.74 -8.72 13.40
N LYS A 206 -0.56 -8.57 12.80
CA LYS A 206 0.02 -7.29 12.41
C LYS A 206 -0.20 -7.03 10.92
N VAL A 207 -0.53 -5.79 10.57
CA VAL A 207 -0.61 -5.32 9.19
C VAL A 207 0.34 -4.14 9.02
N ILE A 208 1.26 -4.27 8.09
CA ILE A 208 2.26 -3.24 7.78
C ILE A 208 2.07 -2.84 6.31
N ILE A 209 1.66 -1.61 6.08
CA ILE A 209 1.44 -1.05 4.75
C ILE A 209 2.50 0.02 4.50
N VAL A 210 3.25 -0.12 3.40
CA VAL A 210 4.29 0.85 3.04
C VAL A 210 4.14 1.24 1.58
N SER A 211 4.18 2.51 1.28
CA SER A 211 4.15 2.98 -0.10
C SER A 211 4.70 4.41 -0.26
N THR A 212 5.15 4.70 -1.48
CA THR A 212 5.18 6.06 -2.01
C THR A 212 3.76 6.39 -2.48
N PRO A 213 3.25 7.62 -2.33
CA PRO A 213 1.93 8.03 -2.81
C PRO A 213 1.77 7.84 -4.32
N HIS A 214 0.56 7.47 -4.73
CA HIS A 214 0.19 7.36 -6.14
C HIS A 214 -1.27 7.78 -6.34
N GLY A 215 -1.52 9.08 -6.45
CA GLY A 215 -2.88 9.62 -6.58
C GLY A 215 -3.75 9.48 -5.33
N MET A 216 -5.04 9.88 -5.46
CA MET A 216 -6.02 9.83 -4.37
C MET A 216 -6.79 8.49 -4.35
N ASN A 217 -6.08 7.41 -4.15
CA ASN A 217 -6.57 6.04 -4.20
C ASN A 217 -6.93 5.48 -2.81
N HIS A 218 -7.03 4.15 -2.70
CA HIS A 218 -7.32 3.47 -1.43
C HIS A 218 -6.26 3.76 -0.35
N PHE A 219 -4.96 3.80 -0.71
CA PHE A 219 -3.89 4.15 0.21
C PHE A 219 -4.04 5.58 0.76
N TYR A 220 -4.41 6.54 -0.09
CA TYR A 220 -4.72 7.91 0.34
C TYR A 220 -5.85 7.94 1.37
N ARG A 221 -6.96 7.24 1.11
CA ARG A 221 -8.11 7.19 2.03
C ARG A 221 -7.69 6.63 3.39
N MET A 222 -6.98 5.49 3.39
CA MET A 222 -6.50 4.85 4.62
C MET A 222 -5.53 5.74 5.39
N TRP A 223 -4.60 6.40 4.68
CA TRP A 223 -3.64 7.34 5.27
C TRP A 223 -4.36 8.51 5.94
N HIS A 224 -5.26 9.16 5.22
CA HIS A 224 -6.01 10.31 5.72
C HIS A 224 -6.91 9.97 6.92
N ASP A 225 -7.52 8.80 6.91
CA ASP A 225 -8.30 8.31 8.04
C ASP A 225 -7.41 7.98 9.26
N ALA A 226 -6.19 7.47 9.04
CA ALA A 226 -5.20 7.26 10.09
C ALA A 226 -4.74 8.59 10.73
N GLU A 227 -4.42 9.61 9.91
CA GLU A 227 -4.06 10.95 10.40
C GLU A 227 -5.17 11.58 11.25
N LYS A 228 -6.44 11.27 10.95
CA LYS A 228 -7.62 11.77 11.68
C LYS A 228 -8.06 10.86 12.83
N GLY A 229 -7.35 9.78 13.10
CA GLY A 229 -7.72 8.80 14.12
C GLY A 229 -9.04 8.07 13.87
N LYS A 230 -9.46 7.96 12.60
CA LYS A 230 -10.69 7.26 12.21
C LYS A 230 -10.50 5.76 11.99
N ASN A 231 -9.28 5.30 11.90
CA ASN A 231 -8.90 3.89 11.86
C ASN A 231 -7.79 3.62 12.88
N GLU A 232 -7.44 2.34 13.06
CA GLU A 232 -6.44 1.90 14.06
C GLU A 232 -5.00 1.94 13.54
N TYR A 233 -4.76 2.39 12.31
CA TYR A 233 -3.41 2.44 11.75
C TYR A 233 -2.60 3.59 12.34
N ILE A 234 -1.36 3.29 12.73
CA ILE A 234 -0.37 4.28 13.15
C ILE A 234 0.29 4.85 11.88
N PRO A 235 0.04 6.13 11.55
CA PRO A 235 0.65 6.74 10.39
C PRO A 235 2.10 7.12 10.69
N THR A 236 3.01 6.76 9.78
CA THR A 236 4.41 7.19 9.84
C THR A 236 4.79 7.83 8.51
N ASP A 237 5.10 9.12 8.55
CA ASP A 237 5.63 9.89 7.44
C ASP A 237 7.15 10.03 7.59
N VAL A 238 7.86 9.96 6.47
CA VAL A 238 9.31 10.17 6.42
C VAL A 238 9.58 11.25 5.37
N HIS A 239 10.26 12.30 5.79
CA HIS A 239 10.66 13.36 4.87
C HIS A 239 11.94 12.99 4.12
N TRP A 240 12.08 13.40 2.88
CA TRP A 240 13.25 13.06 2.04
C TRP A 240 14.59 13.53 2.64
N SER A 241 14.57 14.65 3.36
CA SER A 241 15.78 15.22 4.03
C SER A 241 16.25 14.44 5.25
N GLU A 242 15.46 13.47 5.76
CA GLU A 242 15.89 12.57 6.83
C GLU A 242 16.92 11.52 6.33
N VAL A 243 17.05 11.37 5.01
CA VAL A 243 18.04 10.47 4.42
C VAL A 243 19.39 11.19 4.33
N PRO A 244 20.46 10.66 4.93
CA PRO A 244 21.78 11.25 4.87
C PRO A 244 22.24 11.53 3.44
N GLY A 245 22.84 12.70 3.23
CA GLY A 245 23.32 13.15 1.92
C GLY A 245 22.26 13.80 1.03
N ARG A 246 21.00 13.87 1.47
CA ARG A 246 19.94 14.58 0.75
C ARG A 246 19.75 15.97 1.35
N ASP A 247 20.41 16.96 0.75
CA ASP A 247 20.32 18.38 1.08
C ASP A 247 19.56 19.16 -0.01
N GLU A 248 19.49 20.47 0.13
CA GLU A 248 18.83 21.33 -0.86
C GLU A 248 19.53 21.30 -2.23
N LYS A 249 20.85 21.08 -2.27
CA LYS A 249 21.59 20.92 -3.52
C LYS A 249 21.17 19.64 -4.22
N TRP A 250 21.07 18.54 -3.49
CA TRP A 250 20.54 17.27 -4.01
C TRP A 250 19.11 17.43 -4.52
N ARG A 251 18.23 18.16 -3.78
CA ARG A 251 16.87 18.48 -4.21
C ARG A 251 16.84 19.19 -5.56
N GLN A 252 17.59 20.28 -5.70
CA GLN A 252 17.64 21.04 -6.93
C GLN A 252 18.17 20.21 -8.12
N GLN A 253 19.20 19.40 -7.91
CA GLN A 253 19.73 18.50 -8.93
C GLN A 253 18.69 17.43 -9.35
N THR A 254 17.97 16.88 -8.39
CA THR A 254 16.94 15.88 -8.67
C THR A 254 15.78 16.49 -9.46
N ILE A 255 15.32 17.68 -9.11
CA ILE A 255 14.29 18.43 -9.85
C ILE A 255 14.76 18.75 -11.26
N ALA A 256 15.99 19.20 -11.43
CA ALA A 256 16.56 19.52 -12.74
C ALA A 256 16.64 18.28 -13.68
N ASN A 257 16.89 17.09 -13.11
CA ASN A 257 16.97 15.84 -13.86
C ASN A 257 15.60 15.15 -14.07
N THR A 258 14.56 15.62 -13.39
CA THR A 258 13.21 15.03 -13.47
C THR A 258 12.16 16.12 -13.72
N SER A 259 11.43 16.51 -12.70
CA SER A 259 10.54 17.67 -12.68
C SER A 259 10.12 17.99 -11.25
N GLU A 260 9.67 19.23 -11.01
CA GLU A 260 9.08 19.65 -9.72
C GLU A 260 7.89 18.74 -9.33
N ALA A 261 7.00 18.42 -10.29
CA ALA A 261 5.84 17.57 -10.06
C ALA A 261 6.24 16.14 -9.65
N GLN A 262 7.25 15.58 -10.31
CA GLN A 262 7.76 14.26 -9.97
C GLN A 262 8.44 14.27 -8.60
N PHE A 263 9.23 15.30 -8.28
CA PHE A 263 9.85 15.44 -6.97
C PHE A 263 8.82 15.46 -5.84
N LYS A 264 7.73 16.22 -6.02
CA LYS A 264 6.63 16.29 -5.04
C LYS A 264 5.99 14.93 -4.77
N VAL A 265 5.75 14.13 -5.80
CA VAL A 265 5.15 12.79 -5.62
C VAL A 265 6.16 11.80 -5.02
N GLU A 266 7.36 11.72 -5.59
CA GLU A 266 8.29 10.64 -5.32
C GLU A 266 9.14 10.87 -4.06
N PHE A 267 9.36 12.15 -3.70
CA PHE A 267 10.23 12.52 -2.58
C PHE A 267 9.54 13.33 -1.49
N GLU A 268 8.69 14.30 -1.82
CA GLU A 268 7.88 15.01 -0.82
C GLU A 268 6.63 14.21 -0.41
N CYS A 269 6.38 13.08 -1.08
CA CYS A 269 5.25 12.20 -0.79
C CYS A 269 3.89 12.90 -0.81
N GLU A 270 3.73 13.88 -1.70
CA GLU A 270 2.43 14.52 -1.88
C GLU A 270 1.47 13.60 -2.63
N PHE A 271 0.24 13.51 -2.12
CA PHE A 271 -0.85 12.89 -2.86
C PHE A 271 -1.33 13.85 -3.94
N LEU A 272 -0.58 13.95 -5.02
CA LEU A 272 -1.06 14.65 -6.21
C LEU A 272 -2.07 13.74 -6.90
N GLY A 273 -3.21 14.28 -7.34
CA GLY A 273 -4.09 13.57 -8.27
C GLY A 273 -3.28 13.14 -9.50
N SER A 274 -3.80 12.23 -10.32
CA SER A 274 -3.06 11.74 -11.49
C SER A 274 -2.49 12.90 -12.30
N VAL A 275 -1.25 12.75 -12.78
CA VAL A 275 -0.55 13.78 -13.59
C VAL A 275 -1.35 14.12 -14.85
N ASP A 276 -2.24 13.20 -15.28
CA ASP A 276 -3.08 13.30 -16.47
C ASP A 276 -4.51 13.80 -16.18
N THR A 277 -4.77 14.45 -15.05
CA THR A 277 -6.10 15.06 -14.83
C THR A 277 -6.22 16.38 -15.57
N LEU A 278 -7.38 16.60 -16.23
CA LEU A 278 -7.73 17.86 -16.90
C LEU A 278 -7.59 19.08 -15.99
N ILE A 279 -7.82 18.91 -14.69
CA ILE A 279 -7.70 19.96 -13.68
C ILE A 279 -6.58 19.60 -12.71
N ALA A 280 -5.61 20.53 -12.56
CA ALA A 280 -4.51 20.32 -11.63
C ALA A 280 -5.03 20.02 -10.20
N PRO A 281 -4.47 19.01 -9.52
CA PRO A 281 -4.91 18.59 -8.18
C PRO A 281 -4.89 19.70 -7.14
N SER A 282 -3.95 20.64 -7.23
CA SER A 282 -3.89 21.83 -6.39
C SER A 282 -5.14 22.73 -6.52
N LYS A 283 -5.71 22.78 -7.73
CA LYS A 283 -6.97 23.51 -7.97
C LYS A 283 -8.16 22.72 -7.42
N LEU A 284 -8.17 21.38 -7.60
CA LEU A 284 -9.23 20.52 -7.06
C LEU A 284 -9.32 20.58 -5.53
N ARG A 285 -8.19 20.69 -4.82
CA ARG A 285 -8.16 20.82 -3.35
C ARG A 285 -8.79 22.14 -2.85
N ASN A 286 -8.76 23.16 -3.67
CA ASN A 286 -9.30 24.50 -3.32
C ASN A 286 -10.76 24.66 -3.72
N LEU A 287 -11.39 23.64 -4.34
CA LEU A 287 -12.80 23.68 -4.65
C LEU A 287 -13.61 23.59 -3.35
N VAL A 288 -14.49 24.58 -3.15
CA VAL A 288 -15.42 24.59 -2.03
C VAL A 288 -16.49 23.54 -2.30
N TYR A 289 -16.70 22.65 -1.34
CA TYR A 289 -17.77 21.65 -1.40
C TYR A 289 -19.07 22.28 -0.85
N GLU A 290 -20.13 22.24 -1.64
CA GLU A 290 -21.49 22.56 -1.19
C GLU A 290 -22.28 21.28 -0.95
N ASN A 291 -23.01 21.21 0.17
CA ASN A 291 -23.93 20.11 0.43
C ASN A 291 -25.17 20.25 -0.46
N PRO A 292 -25.68 19.17 -1.08
CA PRO A 292 -26.94 19.22 -1.80
C PRO A 292 -28.09 19.50 -0.82
N ARG A 293 -29.13 20.17 -1.28
CA ARG A 293 -30.38 20.36 -0.52
C ARG A 293 -31.13 19.07 -0.34
N THR A 294 -31.16 18.25 -1.39
CA THR A 294 -31.70 16.90 -1.36
C THR A 294 -30.76 15.94 -2.06
N SER A 295 -30.67 14.71 -1.53
CA SER A 295 -29.88 13.63 -2.11
C SER A 295 -30.70 12.34 -2.04
N ASN A 296 -31.03 11.75 -3.19
CA ASN A 296 -31.80 10.52 -3.27
C ASN A 296 -31.42 9.69 -4.51
N ALA A 297 -31.16 8.39 -4.30
CA ALA A 297 -30.90 7.40 -5.34
C ALA A 297 -29.84 7.83 -6.39
N GLY A 298 -28.79 8.55 -5.94
CA GLY A 298 -27.72 9.05 -6.81
C GLY A 298 -27.98 10.43 -7.42
N LEU A 299 -29.16 11.03 -7.21
CA LEU A 299 -29.48 12.39 -7.60
C LEU A 299 -29.24 13.36 -6.44
N ASP A 300 -28.36 14.33 -6.64
CA ASP A 300 -28.12 15.44 -5.75
C ASP A 300 -28.67 16.73 -6.37
N VAL A 301 -29.56 17.42 -5.65
CA VAL A 301 -30.13 18.71 -6.05
C VAL A 301 -29.56 19.80 -5.15
N TYR A 302 -28.94 20.81 -5.74
CA TYR A 302 -28.39 21.99 -5.05
C TYR A 302 -29.31 23.17 -5.09
N VAL A 303 -29.98 23.38 -6.23
CA VAL A 303 -30.94 24.46 -6.46
C VAL A 303 -32.15 23.89 -7.21
N GLU A 304 -33.34 24.15 -6.71
CA GLU A 304 -34.58 23.78 -7.40
C GLU A 304 -34.76 24.57 -8.70
N PRO A 305 -35.51 24.04 -9.68
CA PRO A 305 -35.75 24.75 -10.94
C PRO A 305 -36.44 26.07 -10.74
N GLU A 306 -35.94 27.13 -11.35
CA GLU A 306 -36.52 28.48 -11.32
C GLU A 306 -37.16 28.85 -12.66
N GLN A 307 -38.30 29.52 -12.62
CA GLN A 307 -38.94 30.01 -13.86
C GLN A 307 -38.06 31.06 -14.52
N LYS A 308 -38.03 31.04 -15.87
CA LYS A 308 -37.23 31.92 -16.72
C LYS A 308 -35.70 31.75 -16.61
N HIS A 309 -35.25 30.64 -16.06
CA HIS A 309 -33.86 30.25 -16.12
C HIS A 309 -33.63 29.26 -17.27
N ASP A 310 -32.47 29.36 -17.85
CA ASP A 310 -32.03 28.48 -18.94
C ASP A 310 -31.08 27.43 -18.38
N TYR A 311 -31.37 26.15 -18.67
CA TYR A 311 -30.57 25.03 -18.13
C TYR A 311 -30.02 24.19 -19.28
N LEU A 312 -28.78 23.75 -19.07
CA LEU A 312 -28.06 22.78 -19.92
C LEU A 312 -27.89 21.49 -19.15
N MET A 313 -28.16 20.34 -19.78
CA MET A 313 -27.84 19.04 -19.23
C MET A 313 -26.77 18.35 -20.09
N THR A 314 -25.73 17.85 -19.46
CA THR A 314 -24.71 16.99 -20.08
C THR A 314 -24.79 15.60 -19.47
N VAL A 315 -24.70 14.56 -20.30
CA VAL A 315 -24.93 13.16 -19.90
C VAL A 315 -23.80 12.28 -20.38
N ASP A 316 -23.38 11.38 -19.49
CA ASP A 316 -22.45 10.30 -19.75
C ASP A 316 -23.11 8.96 -19.37
N VAL A 317 -23.08 7.98 -20.27
CA VAL A 317 -23.82 6.71 -20.13
C VAL A 317 -22.85 5.55 -19.93
N ALA A 318 -23.03 4.78 -18.86
CA ALA A 318 -22.28 3.56 -18.58
C ALA A 318 -23.18 2.30 -18.70
N ARG A 319 -22.56 1.12 -18.73
CA ARG A 319 -23.24 -0.16 -18.91
C ARG A 319 -24.06 -0.64 -17.70
N GLY A 320 -23.96 0.02 -16.53
CA GLY A 320 -24.71 -0.36 -15.32
C GLY A 320 -24.32 -1.72 -14.73
N VAL A 321 -23.02 -2.06 -14.81
CA VAL A 321 -22.45 -3.32 -14.32
C VAL A 321 -21.50 -3.10 -13.12
N GLU A 322 -21.77 -2.08 -12.32
CA GLU A 322 -21.04 -1.69 -11.12
C GLU A 322 -19.58 -1.24 -11.33
N LYS A 323 -19.13 -1.13 -12.60
CA LYS A 323 -17.77 -0.69 -12.93
C LYS A 323 -17.68 0.80 -13.17
N ASP A 324 -18.44 1.29 -14.15
CA ASP A 324 -18.49 2.69 -14.54
C ASP A 324 -19.84 3.31 -14.18
N TYR A 325 -19.87 4.63 -14.02
CA TYR A 325 -21.07 5.35 -13.58
C TYR A 325 -21.80 5.98 -14.77
N SER A 326 -23.10 5.75 -14.87
CA SER A 326 -23.97 6.64 -15.61
C SER A 326 -24.14 7.95 -14.82
N ALA A 327 -23.92 9.06 -15.46
CA ALA A 327 -23.93 10.37 -14.82
C ALA A 327 -24.56 11.44 -15.70
N PHE A 328 -25.11 12.47 -15.07
CA PHE A 328 -25.42 13.74 -15.72
C PHE A 328 -25.21 14.92 -14.77
N VAL A 329 -25.04 16.10 -15.34
CA VAL A 329 -24.96 17.37 -14.65
C VAL A 329 -25.92 18.36 -15.27
N VAL A 330 -26.71 19.05 -14.44
CA VAL A 330 -27.58 20.16 -14.86
C VAL A 330 -26.92 21.47 -14.43
N VAL A 331 -26.74 22.36 -15.38
CA VAL A 331 -26.09 23.65 -15.21
C VAL A 331 -27.06 24.78 -15.53
N ASP A 332 -27.23 25.72 -14.62
CA ASP A 332 -27.90 26.99 -14.88
C ASP A 332 -26.95 27.90 -15.66
N ILE A 333 -27.35 28.22 -16.89
CA ILE A 333 -26.58 29.06 -17.82
C ILE A 333 -27.17 30.45 -17.99
N SER A 334 -28.18 30.81 -17.19
CA SER A 334 -28.90 32.10 -17.29
C SER A 334 -28.00 33.28 -16.97
N LYS A 335 -27.02 33.11 -16.10
CA LYS A 335 -26.08 34.14 -15.65
C LYS A 335 -24.67 33.60 -15.51
N PHE A 336 -23.68 34.45 -15.70
CA PHE A 336 -22.28 34.09 -15.42
C PHE A 336 -21.90 34.53 -14.00
N PRO A 337 -21.15 33.71 -13.23
CA PRO A 337 -20.67 32.38 -13.56
C PRO A 337 -21.81 31.35 -13.58
N HIS A 338 -21.70 30.39 -14.52
CA HIS A 338 -22.65 29.28 -14.61
C HIS A 338 -22.61 28.43 -13.34
N LYS A 339 -23.76 27.90 -12.94
CA LYS A 339 -23.93 27.18 -11.68
C LYS A 339 -24.43 25.76 -11.88
N VAL A 340 -23.74 24.77 -11.30
CA VAL A 340 -24.27 23.41 -11.20
C VAL A 340 -25.44 23.41 -10.23
N VAL A 341 -26.62 22.99 -10.68
CA VAL A 341 -27.87 22.99 -9.90
C VAL A 341 -28.31 21.57 -9.51
N ALA A 342 -27.99 20.59 -10.32
CA ALA A 342 -28.22 19.18 -9.99
C ALA A 342 -27.13 18.29 -10.63
N LYS A 343 -26.87 17.15 -10.03
CA LYS A 343 -26.03 16.09 -10.59
C LYS A 343 -26.64 14.72 -10.25
N TYR A 344 -26.41 13.77 -11.12
CA TYR A 344 -26.76 12.36 -10.92
C TYR A 344 -25.52 11.49 -11.13
N ARG A 345 -25.39 10.45 -10.33
CA ARG A 345 -24.33 9.45 -10.48
C ARG A 345 -24.77 8.10 -9.92
N ASN A 346 -24.79 7.07 -10.77
CA ASN A 346 -25.15 5.72 -10.36
C ASN A 346 -24.47 4.69 -11.26
N ASN A 347 -23.89 3.62 -10.71
CA ASN A 347 -23.23 2.56 -11.47
C ASN A 347 -24.03 1.26 -11.58
N GLU A 348 -25.22 1.21 -10.98
CA GLU A 348 -26.13 0.07 -11.00
C GLU A 348 -27.31 0.27 -11.98
N VAL A 349 -27.60 1.53 -12.36
CA VAL A 349 -28.70 1.84 -13.25
C VAL A 349 -28.48 1.22 -14.63
N LYS A 350 -29.44 0.39 -15.05
CA LYS A 350 -29.39 -0.22 -16.39
C LYS A 350 -29.54 0.85 -17.47
N PRO A 351 -28.80 0.76 -18.60
CA PRO A 351 -28.90 1.74 -19.73
C PRO A 351 -30.31 1.97 -20.24
N MET A 352 -31.16 0.94 -20.21
CA MET A 352 -32.57 1.06 -20.66
C MET A 352 -33.44 1.89 -19.68
N LEU A 353 -33.07 2.03 -18.41
CA LEU A 353 -33.85 2.81 -17.44
C LEU A 353 -33.30 4.24 -17.28
N PHE A 354 -32.05 4.46 -17.62
CA PHE A 354 -31.39 5.75 -17.45
C PHE A 354 -32.05 6.88 -18.29
N PRO A 355 -32.52 6.66 -19.55
CA PRO A 355 -33.21 7.69 -20.29
C PRO A 355 -34.47 8.24 -19.62
N ASN A 356 -35.20 7.42 -18.85
CA ASN A 356 -36.37 7.89 -18.09
C ASN A 356 -35.98 8.88 -17.00
N ILE A 357 -34.89 8.58 -16.28
CA ILE A 357 -34.35 9.46 -15.23
C ILE A 357 -33.89 10.78 -15.84
N ILE A 358 -33.18 10.71 -16.96
CA ILE A 358 -32.74 11.89 -17.73
C ILE A 358 -33.96 12.74 -18.14
N TYR A 359 -34.97 12.11 -18.72
CA TYR A 359 -36.20 12.78 -19.20
C TYR A 359 -36.92 13.51 -18.08
N ASP A 360 -37.13 12.84 -16.95
CA ASP A 360 -37.85 13.41 -15.80
C ASP A 360 -37.13 14.65 -15.24
N ILE A 361 -35.81 14.58 -15.09
CA ILE A 361 -35.02 15.70 -14.58
C ILE A 361 -34.88 16.81 -15.62
N ALA A 362 -34.62 16.48 -16.91
CA ALA A 362 -34.55 17.47 -17.97
C ALA A 362 -35.87 18.24 -18.13
N LYS A 363 -36.99 17.54 -17.98
CA LYS A 363 -38.33 18.14 -18.02
C LYS A 363 -38.59 19.04 -16.79
N SER A 364 -38.16 18.62 -15.57
CA SER A 364 -38.35 19.41 -14.35
C SER A 364 -37.58 20.74 -14.41
N TYR A 365 -36.38 20.73 -14.98
CA TYR A 365 -35.56 21.94 -15.16
C TYR A 365 -35.85 22.66 -16.48
N ASN A 366 -36.73 22.15 -17.33
CA ASN A 366 -36.99 22.71 -18.67
C ASN A 366 -35.68 22.97 -19.44
N CYS A 367 -34.80 21.93 -19.52
CA CYS A 367 -33.50 22.05 -20.15
C CYS A 367 -33.63 22.41 -21.64
N LEU A 368 -32.92 23.47 -22.05
CA LEU A 368 -32.92 23.96 -23.44
C LEU A 368 -32.06 23.10 -24.37
N LEU A 369 -30.99 22.51 -23.82
CA LEU A 369 -30.03 21.72 -24.57
C LEU A 369 -29.67 20.46 -23.79
N TYR A 370 -29.63 19.36 -24.53
CA TYR A 370 -29.19 18.06 -24.05
C TYR A 370 -28.05 17.57 -24.94
N THR A 371 -26.95 17.17 -24.32
CA THR A 371 -25.81 16.57 -25.02
C THR A 371 -25.41 15.28 -24.35
N SER A 372 -25.19 14.22 -25.14
CA SER A 372 -24.56 12.99 -24.66
C SER A 372 -23.27 12.75 -25.43
N ASP A 373 -22.23 12.31 -24.76
CA ASP A 373 -21.05 11.81 -25.45
C ASP A 373 -21.25 10.32 -25.73
N ALA A 374 -21.43 9.98 -27.02
CA ALA A 374 -21.57 8.62 -27.50
C ALA A 374 -20.25 8.09 -28.10
N ALA A 375 -19.13 8.83 -27.95
CA ALA A 375 -17.89 8.56 -28.66
C ALA A 375 -17.12 7.35 -28.15
N ASP A 376 -17.34 6.92 -26.90
CA ASP A 376 -16.57 5.83 -26.27
C ASP A 376 -17.20 4.43 -26.44
N GLU A 377 -18.34 4.29 -27.11
CA GLU A 377 -19.00 3.00 -27.37
C GLU A 377 -18.61 2.35 -28.71
N GLY A 378 -17.66 2.92 -29.39
CA GLY A 378 -17.16 2.37 -30.64
C GLY A 378 -15.98 1.45 -30.45
N LEU A 379 -16.23 0.15 -30.69
CA LEU A 379 -15.20 -0.86 -31.01
C LEU A 379 -14.57 -1.58 -29.83
N GLY A 380 -15.22 -2.63 -29.40
CA GLY A 380 -14.56 -3.82 -28.86
C GLY A 380 -15.03 -5.01 -29.66
#